data_fa929466e0398b0eca4e7621e9257328
#
_entry.id   fa929466e0398b0eca4e7621e9257328
#
_cell.length_a   1.000
_cell.length_b   1.000
_cell.length_c   1.000
_cell.angle_alpha   90.00
_cell.angle_beta   90.00
_cell.angle_gamma   90.00
#
_symmetry.space_group_name_H-M   'P 1'
#
loop_
_entity.id
_entity.type
_entity.pdbx_description
1 polymer ?
#
loop_
_entity_poly.entity_id
_entity_poly.type
_entity_poly.pdbx_seq_one_letter_code
_entity_poly.pdbx_strand_id
1 'polypeptide(L)' 'MARVVVDVMPKPEILDPQGQAVANALPRLGFDGITTVRQGKHFELEVADDVDDAALAKIAETFLANPVIEDFVVRRLDA' A
#
# COMPACT_ATOMS: atom_id res chain seq x y z
N MET A 1 -19.70 4.69 12.34
CA MET A 1 -18.29 4.71 11.93
C MET A 1 -18.10 3.85 10.68
N ALA A 2 -17.40 4.36 9.70
CA ALA A 2 -17.09 3.62 8.49
C ALA A 2 -15.67 3.07 8.57
N ARG A 3 -15.44 1.93 7.94
CA ARG A 3 -14.11 1.33 7.83
C ARG A 3 -13.57 1.55 6.44
N VAL A 4 -12.33 1.99 6.38
CA VAL A 4 -11.66 2.34 5.13
C VAL A 4 -10.27 1.72 5.13
N VAL A 5 -9.87 1.23 3.97
CA VAL A 5 -8.52 0.69 3.76
C VAL A 5 -7.81 1.57 2.74
N VAL A 6 -6.56 1.88 3.04
CA VAL A 6 -5.67 2.55 2.09
C VAL A 6 -4.48 1.64 1.84
N ASP A 7 -4.31 1.22 0.59
CA ASP A 7 -3.17 0.42 0.17
C ASP A 7 -2.20 1.31 -0.59
N VAL A 8 -0.93 1.25 -0.20
CA VAL A 8 0.14 2.08 -0.76
C VAL A 8 1.21 1.17 -1.33
N MET A 9 1.56 1.39 -2.59
CA MET A 9 2.60 0.61 -3.27
C MET A 9 3.61 1.53 -3.92
N PRO A 10 4.90 1.16 -3.96
CA PRO A 10 5.88 1.91 -4.74
C PRO A 10 5.47 1.91 -6.21
N LYS A 11 5.71 3.01 -6.89
CA LYS A 11 5.48 3.08 -8.34
C LYS A 11 6.35 2.04 -9.05
N PRO A 12 5.91 1.49 -10.21
CA PRO A 12 6.65 0.43 -10.88
C PRO A 12 8.09 0.79 -11.20
N GLU A 13 8.38 2.05 -11.48
CA GLU A 13 9.72 2.51 -11.83
C GLU A 13 10.62 2.78 -10.62
N ILE A 14 10.07 2.73 -9.41
CA ILE A 14 10.84 2.98 -8.18
C ILE A 14 11.41 1.67 -7.66
N LEU A 15 12.68 1.71 -7.26
CA LEU A 15 13.33 0.56 -6.63
C LEU A 15 12.68 0.27 -5.28
N ASP A 16 12.39 -1.00 -5.04
CA ASP A 16 11.81 -1.50 -3.80
C ASP A 16 12.86 -2.39 -3.10
N PRO A 17 13.72 -1.83 -2.25
CA PRO A 17 14.80 -2.61 -1.63
C PRO A 17 14.27 -3.73 -0.74
N GLN A 18 13.15 -3.51 -0.05
CA GLN A 18 12.58 -4.52 0.85
C GLN A 18 12.00 -5.68 0.07
N GLY A 19 11.22 -5.40 -0.99
CA GLY A 19 10.71 -6.45 -1.85
C GLY A 19 11.82 -7.23 -2.52
N GLN A 20 12.87 -6.54 -2.94
CA GLN A 20 14.02 -7.18 -3.57
C GLN A 20 14.76 -8.09 -2.59
N ALA A 21 14.91 -7.67 -1.34
CA ALA A 21 15.54 -8.48 -0.30
C ALA A 21 14.75 -9.76 -0.05
N VAL A 22 13.41 -9.67 -0.03
CA VAL A 22 12.56 -10.85 0.12
C VAL A 22 12.73 -11.78 -1.09
N ALA A 23 12.69 -11.24 -2.29
CA ALA A 23 12.84 -12.02 -3.51
C ALA A 23 14.17 -12.76 -3.54
N ASN A 24 15.24 -12.12 -3.07
CA ASN A 24 16.56 -12.73 -3.03
C ASN A 24 16.70 -13.79 -1.95
N ALA A 25 15.95 -13.69 -0.86
CA ALA A 25 16.00 -14.65 0.24
C ALA A 25 15.24 -15.93 -0.06
N LEU A 26 14.17 -15.87 -0.84
CA LEU A 26 13.29 -17.01 -1.07
C LEU A 26 13.98 -18.23 -1.67
N PRO A 27 14.83 -18.11 -2.71
CA PRO A 27 15.53 -19.30 -3.24
C PRO A 27 16.43 -19.95 -2.22
N ARG A 28 17.07 -19.16 -1.33
CA ARG A 28 17.94 -19.72 -0.29
C ARG A 28 17.17 -20.53 0.74
N LEU A 29 15.88 -20.26 0.87
CA LEU A 29 15.01 -20.99 1.79
C LEU A 29 14.27 -22.14 1.11
N GLY A 30 14.56 -22.40 -0.17
CA GLY A 30 13.96 -23.50 -0.90
C GLY A 30 12.70 -23.14 -1.67
N PHE A 31 12.38 -21.86 -1.78
CA PHE A 31 11.18 -21.41 -2.50
C PHE A 31 11.57 -20.89 -3.88
N ASP A 32 11.44 -21.73 -4.88
CA ASP A 32 11.77 -21.39 -6.26
C ASP A 32 10.52 -20.92 -7.01
N GLY A 33 10.74 -20.23 -8.12
CA GLY A 33 9.64 -19.83 -9.00
C GLY A 33 9.05 -18.45 -8.70
N ILE A 34 9.59 -17.75 -7.70
CA ILE A 34 9.15 -16.40 -7.37
C ILE A 34 10.17 -15.42 -7.93
N THR A 35 9.80 -14.71 -8.98
CA THR A 35 10.73 -13.86 -9.70
C THR A 35 10.76 -12.43 -9.20
N THR A 36 9.62 -11.93 -8.69
CA THR A 36 9.53 -10.57 -8.19
C THR A 36 8.70 -10.53 -6.92
N VAL A 37 9.08 -9.64 -6.01
CA VAL A 37 8.32 -9.34 -4.81
C VAL A 37 8.27 -7.83 -4.67
N ARG A 38 7.09 -7.29 -4.42
CA ARG A 38 6.91 -5.87 -4.16
C ARG A 38 6.25 -5.71 -2.79
N GLN A 39 6.79 -4.81 -1.99
CA GLN A 39 6.29 -4.56 -0.64
C GLN A 39 5.70 -3.16 -0.56
N GLY A 40 4.52 -3.06 0.00
CA GLY A 40 3.83 -1.80 0.22
C GLY A 40 3.32 -1.70 1.64
N LYS A 41 2.38 -0.79 1.83
CA LYS A 41 1.77 -0.53 3.14
C LYS A 41 0.27 -0.70 3.04
N HIS A 42 -0.33 -1.11 4.16
CA HIS A 42 -1.77 -1.30 4.27
C HIS A 42 -2.23 -0.57 5.52
N PHE A 43 -3.14 0.39 5.36
CA PHE A 43 -3.69 1.16 6.47
C PHE A 43 -5.17 0.85 6.62
N GLU A 44 -5.59 0.61 7.85
CA GLU A 44 -7.00 0.43 8.21
C GLU A 44 -7.44 1.59 9.06
N LEU A 45 -8.51 2.25 8.64
CA LEU A 45 -9.01 3.44 9.31
C LEU A 45 -10.47 3.25 9.70
N GLU A 46 -10.81 3.74 10.88
CA GLU A 46 -12.20 3.95 11.25
C GLU A 46 -12.47 5.45 11.20
N VAL A 47 -13.46 5.86 10.41
CA VAL A 47 -13.72 7.26 10.17
C VAL A 47 -15.17 7.58 10.49
N ALA A 48 -15.41 8.82 10.90
CA ALA A 48 -16.77 9.30 11.11
C ALA A 48 -17.56 9.26 9.81
N ASP A 49 -18.88 9.08 9.91
CA ASP A 49 -19.72 8.89 8.73
C ASP A 49 -19.73 10.11 7.80
N ASP A 50 -19.40 11.29 8.33
CA ASP A 50 -19.38 12.52 7.54
C ASP A 50 -18.05 12.77 6.83
N VAL A 51 -17.07 11.89 7.00
CA VAL A 51 -15.80 12.00 6.26
C VAL A 51 -16.02 11.50 4.85
N ASP A 52 -15.82 12.37 3.87
CA ASP A 52 -16.10 12.06 2.47
C ASP A 52 -14.86 11.53 1.75
N ASP A 53 -15.07 11.10 0.50
CA ASP A 53 -14.00 10.51 -0.29
C ASP A 53 -12.89 11.51 -0.60
N ALA A 54 -13.21 12.77 -0.76
CA ALA A 54 -12.21 13.81 -1.01
C ALA A 54 -11.27 13.99 0.18
N ALA A 55 -11.82 13.93 1.40
CA ALA A 55 -11.02 14.01 2.61
C ALA A 55 -10.12 12.79 2.77
N LEU A 56 -10.64 11.60 2.46
CA LEU A 56 -9.85 10.37 2.52
C LEU A 56 -8.71 10.39 1.51
N ALA A 57 -8.97 10.84 0.30
CA ALA A 57 -7.92 10.94 -0.72
C ALA A 57 -6.83 11.93 -0.28
N LYS A 58 -7.23 13.03 0.33
CA LYS A 58 -6.26 14.02 0.82
C LYS A 58 -5.41 13.48 1.96
N ILE A 59 -6.00 12.73 2.86
CA ILE A 59 -5.26 12.08 3.95
C ILE A 59 -4.23 11.10 3.38
N ALA A 60 -4.65 10.26 2.44
CA ALA A 60 -3.77 9.30 1.83
C ALA A 60 -2.59 9.98 1.12
N GLU A 61 -2.88 11.00 0.34
CA GLU A 61 -1.87 11.74 -0.42
C GLU A 61 -0.90 12.50 0.49
N THR A 62 -1.42 13.06 1.59
CA THR A 62 -0.65 13.98 2.44
C THR A 62 0.17 13.24 3.50
N PHE A 63 -0.40 12.17 4.07
CA PHE A 63 0.19 11.52 5.24
C PHE A 63 0.57 10.06 5.03
N LEU A 64 -0.20 9.31 4.27
CA LEU A 64 -0.04 7.87 4.20
C LEU A 64 0.87 7.43 3.08
N ALA A 65 0.89 8.16 1.99
CA ALA A 65 1.69 7.86 0.82
C ALA A 65 2.58 9.04 0.47
N ASN A 66 3.70 8.75 -0.19
CA ASN A 66 4.52 9.79 -0.81
C ASN A 66 4.20 9.76 -2.31
N PRO A 67 3.40 10.71 -2.83
CA PRO A 67 2.92 10.62 -4.22
C PRO A 67 4.02 10.75 -5.27
N VAL A 68 5.21 11.19 -4.88
CA VAL A 68 6.34 11.24 -5.81
C VAL A 68 6.81 9.84 -6.18
N ILE A 69 6.79 8.90 -5.21
CA ILE A 69 7.35 7.55 -5.40
C ILE A 69 6.32 6.45 -5.17
N GLU A 70 5.12 6.77 -4.73
CA GLU A 70 4.12 5.77 -4.36
C GLU A 70 2.77 6.06 -5.00
N ASP A 71 2.05 5.00 -5.30
CA ASP A 71 0.64 5.04 -5.67
C ASP A 71 -0.20 4.57 -4.49
N PHE A 72 -1.45 5.01 -4.42
CA PHE A 72 -2.35 4.55 -3.36
C PHE A 72 -3.74 4.29 -3.90
N VAL A 73 -4.45 3.40 -3.21
CA VAL A 73 -5.86 3.10 -3.50
C VAL A 73 -6.63 3.19 -2.19
N VAL A 74 -7.74 3.90 -2.20
CA VAL A 74 -8.65 4.04 -1.05
C VAL A 74 -9.89 3.21 -1.32
N ARG A 75 -10.23 2.32 -0.38
CA ARG A 75 -11.41 1.47 -0.50
C ARG A 75 -12.24 1.54 0.76
N ARG A 76 -13.56 1.74 0.61
CA ARG A 76 -14.49 1.60 1.72
C ARG A 76 -14.91 0.14 1.84
N LEU A 77 -14.91 -0.38 3.08
CA LEU A 77 -15.20 -1.79 3.34
C LEU A 77 -16.67 -2.06 3.65
N ASP A 78 -17.36 -1.07 4.16
CA ASP A 78 -18.77 -1.24 4.49
C ASP A 78 -19.63 -1.18 3.23
N ALA A 79 -20.51 -2.10 3.17
CA ALA A 79 -21.44 -2.19 2.05
C ALA A 79 -22.42 -1.03 2.02
#